data_8def2a922f897875cbb694cf0b96bf15
#
_entry.id   8def2a922f897875cbb694cf0b96bf15
#
_cell.length_a   1.000
_cell.length_b   1.000
_cell.length_c   1.000
_cell.angle_alpha   90.00
_cell.angle_beta   90.00
_cell.angle_gamma   90.00
#
_symmetry.space_group_name_H-M   'P 1'
#
loop_
_entity.id
_entity.type
_entity.pdbx_description
1 polymer ?
#
loop_
_entity_poly.entity_id
_entity_poly.type
_entity_poly.pdbx_seq_one_letter_code
_entity_poly.pdbx_strand_id
1 'polypeptide(L)'
;MKFSFKVLLSVCIAVLLELSVFNFDVWSTKLKTEQLKTATFSLEELTLVNWHMEDGAYISDIDPQLFVPTDSMWLSSVSIQYETEPQVANCSFYYSNPDQTVDVLNNTDISNGQTLFKLDKEVGPILRIDLGEDAEVKLSDIHVVVNPVPRLHISVSRIVAVVLIYVCGSLLFRIQKMPDYTRYIQKKEES
;
A
#
# COMPACT_ATOMS: atom_id res chain seq x y z
N MET A 1 -22.41 13.39 -31.79
CA MET A 1 -22.16 13.73 -30.38
C MET A 1 -21.17 14.88 -30.36
N LYS A 2 -21.48 16.01 -29.70
CA LYS A 2 -20.63 17.21 -29.65
C LYS A 2 -19.32 16.89 -28.92
N PHE A 3 -18.21 17.49 -29.32
CA PHE A 3 -16.87 17.26 -28.73
C PHE A 3 -16.86 17.47 -27.21
N SER A 4 -17.50 18.50 -26.73
CA SER A 4 -17.63 18.81 -25.29
C SER A 4 -18.33 17.67 -24.51
N PHE A 5 -19.32 17.00 -25.10
CA PHE A 5 -19.98 15.87 -24.44
C PHE A 5 -19.05 14.64 -24.30
N LYS A 6 -18.17 14.42 -25.30
CA LYS A 6 -17.18 13.32 -25.24
C LYS A 6 -16.13 13.57 -24.15
N VAL A 7 -15.65 14.81 -24.02
CA VAL A 7 -14.71 15.20 -22.98
C VAL A 7 -15.36 15.03 -21.61
N LEU A 8 -16.59 15.52 -21.42
CA LEU A 8 -17.31 15.35 -20.16
C LEU A 8 -17.48 13.86 -19.79
N LEU A 9 -17.89 13.05 -20.76
CA LEU A 9 -18.05 11.60 -20.55
C LEU A 9 -16.74 10.93 -20.18
N SER A 10 -15.61 11.31 -20.82
CA SER A 10 -14.30 10.77 -20.49
C SER A 10 -13.83 11.14 -19.09
N VAL A 11 -14.11 12.35 -18.64
CA VAL A 11 -13.84 12.78 -17.26
C VAL A 11 -14.65 11.96 -16.26
N CYS A 12 -15.97 11.78 -16.53
CA CYS A 12 -16.81 10.95 -15.65
C CYS A 12 -16.29 9.50 -15.56
N ILE A 13 -15.91 8.91 -16.70
CA ILE A 13 -15.33 7.55 -16.72
C ILE A 13 -14.00 7.50 -15.95
N ALA A 14 -13.11 8.48 -16.15
CA ALA A 14 -11.84 8.54 -15.45
C ALA A 14 -12.02 8.65 -13.93
N VAL A 15 -12.95 9.48 -13.47
CA VAL A 15 -13.28 9.61 -12.03
C VAL A 15 -13.88 8.30 -11.49
N LEU A 16 -14.77 7.65 -12.23
CA LEU A 16 -15.34 6.36 -11.83
C LEU A 16 -14.28 5.27 -11.73
N LEU A 17 -13.32 5.21 -12.68
CA LEU A 17 -12.19 4.28 -12.62
C LEU A 17 -11.29 4.57 -11.43
N GLU A 18 -11.00 5.85 -11.16
CA GLU A 18 -10.20 6.26 -10.02
C GLU A 18 -10.85 5.87 -8.70
N LEU A 19 -12.16 6.08 -8.56
CA LEU A 19 -12.90 5.75 -7.34
C LEU A 19 -13.13 4.24 -7.16
N SER A 20 -13.18 3.46 -8.23
CA SER A 20 -13.49 2.02 -8.17
C SER A 20 -12.23 1.15 -8.34
N VAL A 21 -11.67 1.13 -9.56
CA VAL A 21 -10.61 0.19 -9.95
C VAL A 21 -9.28 0.53 -9.27
N PHE A 22 -8.89 1.81 -9.26
CA PHE A 22 -7.62 2.24 -8.68
C PHE A 22 -7.63 2.35 -7.15
N ASN A 23 -8.79 2.25 -6.52
CA ASN A 23 -8.97 2.17 -5.07
C ASN A 23 -9.69 0.88 -4.67
N PHE A 24 -9.53 -0.18 -5.44
CA PHE A 24 -10.19 -1.47 -5.16
C PHE A 24 -9.75 -2.06 -3.82
N ASP A 25 -8.50 -1.89 -3.43
CA ASP A 25 -7.96 -2.28 -2.13
C ASP A 25 -8.70 -1.63 -0.95
N VAL A 26 -9.02 -0.32 -1.08
CA VAL A 26 -9.80 0.40 -0.07
C VAL A 26 -11.20 -0.20 0.08
N TRP A 27 -11.87 -0.50 -1.04
CA TRP A 27 -13.22 -1.05 -1.02
C TRP A 27 -13.23 -2.51 -0.56
N SER A 28 -12.27 -3.32 -1.04
CA SER A 28 -12.15 -4.72 -0.62
C SER A 28 -11.87 -4.84 0.87
N THR A 29 -11.00 -3.98 1.41
CA THR A 29 -10.72 -3.92 2.85
C THR A 29 -11.96 -3.48 3.61
N LYS A 30 -12.67 -2.44 3.18
CA LYS A 30 -13.91 -1.98 3.83
C LYS A 30 -15.03 -3.03 3.83
N LEU A 31 -15.16 -3.83 2.77
CA LEU A 31 -16.12 -4.93 2.70
C LEU A 31 -15.75 -6.08 3.65
N LYS A 32 -14.47 -6.28 3.91
CA LYS A 32 -13.96 -7.26 4.88
C LYS A 32 -13.97 -6.74 6.33
N THR A 33 -14.28 -5.46 6.57
CA THR A 33 -14.07 -4.75 7.86
C THR A 33 -14.89 -5.33 9.01
N GLU A 34 -15.96 -6.06 8.77
CA GLU A 34 -16.67 -6.79 9.84
C GLU A 34 -15.81 -7.91 10.46
N GLN A 35 -14.78 -8.38 9.73
CA GLN A 35 -13.86 -9.43 10.17
C GLN A 35 -12.46 -8.91 10.54
N LEU A 36 -12.10 -7.71 10.05
CA LEU A 36 -10.78 -7.12 10.27
C LEU A 36 -10.82 -6.14 11.45
N LYS A 37 -10.29 -6.55 12.58
CA LYS A 37 -10.05 -5.65 13.71
C LYS A 37 -8.82 -4.81 13.41
N THR A 38 -8.98 -3.49 13.28
CA THR A 38 -7.86 -2.55 13.23
C THR A 38 -7.44 -2.20 14.65
N ALA A 39 -6.16 -2.32 14.95
CA ALA A 39 -5.58 -1.91 16.23
C ALA A 39 -4.29 -1.13 15.97
N THR A 40 -4.02 -0.15 16.83
CA THR A 40 -2.78 0.63 16.82
C THR A 40 -2.11 0.47 18.16
N PHE A 41 -0.81 0.23 18.15
CA PHE A 41 0.01 0.06 19.33
C PHE A 41 1.17 1.04 19.29
N SER A 42 1.38 1.74 20.38
CA SER A 42 2.55 2.58 20.64
C SER A 42 3.61 1.82 21.40
N LEU A 43 4.79 2.40 21.53
CA LEU A 43 5.95 1.81 22.25
C LEU A 43 5.59 1.32 23.66
N GLU A 44 4.74 2.07 24.37
CA GLU A 44 4.34 1.77 25.75
C GLU A 44 3.42 0.53 25.87
N GLU A 45 2.76 0.16 24.77
CA GLU A 45 1.83 -0.97 24.72
C GLU A 45 2.49 -2.26 24.27
N LEU A 46 3.74 -2.19 23.79
CA LEU A 46 4.51 -3.34 23.35
C LEU A 46 5.25 -4.00 24.53
N THR A 47 5.43 -5.30 24.45
CA THR A 47 6.31 -6.01 25.37
C THR A 47 7.71 -6.10 24.77
N LEU A 48 8.68 -5.47 25.42
CA LEU A 48 10.06 -5.39 25.00
C LEU A 48 10.87 -6.51 25.67
N VAL A 49 11.60 -7.28 24.89
CA VAL A 49 12.52 -8.33 25.36
C VAL A 49 13.90 -8.03 24.81
N ASN A 50 14.92 -8.09 25.66
CA ASN A 50 16.30 -7.69 25.35
C ASN A 50 16.41 -6.19 24.97
N TRP A 51 15.69 -5.37 25.72
CA TRP A 51 15.80 -3.92 25.71
C TRP A 51 15.95 -3.41 27.14
N HIS A 52 16.77 -2.41 27.34
CA HIS A 52 16.87 -1.70 28.60
C HIS A 52 16.68 -0.20 28.40
N MET A 53 16.29 0.50 29.46
CA MET A 53 16.09 1.95 29.41
C MET A 53 17.37 2.66 29.89
N GLU A 54 17.85 3.57 29.03
CA GLU A 54 18.99 4.44 29.34
C GLU A 54 18.66 5.85 28.82
N ASP A 55 18.83 6.86 29.69
CA ASP A 55 18.61 8.29 29.39
C ASP A 55 17.23 8.59 28.69
N GLY A 56 16.18 7.86 29.06
CA GLY A 56 14.83 8.07 28.55
C GLY A 56 14.57 7.46 27.17
N ALA A 57 15.44 6.61 26.67
CA ALA A 57 15.25 5.84 25.46
C ALA A 57 15.50 4.34 25.71
N TYR A 58 14.95 3.50 24.86
CA TYR A 58 15.21 2.06 24.88
C TYR A 58 16.45 1.74 24.06
N ILE A 59 17.40 1.03 24.65
CA ILE A 59 18.62 0.55 24.00
C ILE A 59 18.52 -0.96 23.84
N SER A 60 18.78 -1.46 22.63
CA SER A 60 18.75 -2.89 22.36
C SER A 60 19.95 -3.62 22.93
N ASP A 61 19.69 -4.78 23.50
CA ASP A 61 20.70 -5.81 23.75
C ASP A 61 20.81 -6.74 22.52
N ILE A 62 21.46 -7.88 22.67
CA ILE A 62 21.55 -8.89 21.60
C ILE A 62 20.19 -9.52 21.39
N ASP A 63 19.75 -9.67 20.13
CA ASP A 63 18.46 -10.23 19.71
C ASP A 63 17.25 -9.46 20.30
N PRO A 64 17.11 -8.17 20.00
CA PRO A 64 16.03 -7.35 20.53
C PRO A 64 14.67 -7.71 19.89
N GLN A 65 13.66 -7.92 20.72
CA GLN A 65 12.33 -8.37 20.30
C GLN A 65 11.24 -7.46 20.83
N LEU A 66 10.24 -7.20 20.02
CA LEU A 66 9.05 -6.41 20.34
C LEU A 66 7.81 -7.26 20.10
N PHE A 67 7.06 -7.55 21.14
CA PHE A 67 5.81 -8.33 21.02
C PHE A 67 4.61 -7.41 21.02
N VAL A 68 3.74 -7.61 20.03
CA VAL A 68 2.45 -6.91 19.91
C VAL A 68 1.40 -7.72 20.66
N PRO A 69 0.72 -7.15 21.66
CA PRO A 69 -0.30 -7.86 22.43
C PRO A 69 -1.58 -8.03 21.61
N THR A 70 -1.74 -9.19 20.98
CA THR A 70 -2.90 -9.51 20.15
C THR A 70 -3.47 -10.89 20.48
N ASP A 71 -4.74 -11.07 20.14
CA ASP A 71 -5.38 -12.40 20.09
C ASP A 71 -5.26 -12.97 18.69
N SER A 72 -5.66 -14.24 18.52
CA SER A 72 -5.80 -14.85 17.20
C SER A 72 -6.77 -14.03 16.35
N MET A 73 -6.36 -13.67 15.14
CA MET A 73 -7.14 -12.81 14.25
C MET A 73 -6.84 -13.05 12.78
N TRP A 74 -7.70 -12.55 11.92
CA TRP A 74 -7.36 -12.40 10.51
C TRP A 74 -6.41 -11.20 10.32
N LEU A 75 -5.22 -11.45 9.78
CA LEU A 75 -4.20 -10.46 9.54
C LEU A 75 -4.04 -10.21 8.04
N SER A 76 -4.54 -9.07 7.57
CA SER A 76 -4.38 -8.65 6.17
C SER A 76 -3.04 -7.97 5.95
N SER A 77 -2.66 -7.07 6.86
CA SER A 77 -1.37 -6.38 6.80
C SER A 77 -0.99 -5.78 8.16
N VAL A 78 0.31 -5.53 8.33
CA VAL A 78 0.86 -4.77 9.47
C VAL A 78 1.73 -3.65 8.96
N SER A 79 1.44 -2.43 9.36
CA SER A 79 2.29 -1.26 9.11
C SER A 79 3.09 -0.97 10.37
N ILE A 80 4.40 -0.87 10.23
CA ILE A 80 5.32 -0.56 11.31
C ILE A 80 6.06 0.72 10.92
N GLN A 81 6.02 1.70 11.82
CA GLN A 81 6.80 2.93 11.72
C GLN A 81 7.63 3.05 12.97
N TYR A 82 8.93 3.29 12.84
CA TYR A 82 9.86 3.40 13.97
C TYR A 82 10.96 4.42 13.73
N GLU A 83 11.52 4.91 14.83
CA GLU A 83 12.65 5.84 14.85
C GLU A 83 13.77 5.23 15.67
N THR A 84 14.90 4.93 15.00
CA THR A 84 16.09 4.32 15.62
C THR A 84 17.35 5.08 15.31
N GLU A 85 18.32 5.01 16.22
CA GLU A 85 19.68 5.53 16.05
C GLU A 85 20.71 4.46 16.50
N PRO A 86 21.59 3.97 15.59
CA PRO A 86 21.58 4.22 14.14
C PRO A 86 20.29 3.75 13.46
N GLN A 87 20.01 4.28 12.25
CA GLN A 87 18.83 3.85 11.50
C GLN A 87 18.97 2.39 11.09
N VAL A 88 18.03 1.55 11.51
CA VAL A 88 17.98 0.13 11.17
C VAL A 88 17.42 -0.03 9.77
N ALA A 89 18.12 -0.79 8.92
CA ALA A 89 17.77 -1.00 7.52
C ALA A 89 16.94 -2.28 7.27
N ASN A 90 16.79 -3.13 8.27
CA ASN A 90 16.06 -4.38 8.20
C ASN A 90 15.05 -4.50 9.35
N CYS A 91 13.89 -5.06 9.03
CA CYS A 91 12.85 -5.36 9.99
C CYS A 91 12.30 -6.73 9.68
N SER A 92 12.26 -7.61 10.65
CA SER A 92 11.67 -8.94 10.56
C SER A 92 10.37 -8.98 11.33
N PHE A 93 9.32 -9.54 10.72
CA PHE A 93 8.02 -9.70 11.33
C PHE A 93 7.70 -11.18 11.47
N TYR A 94 7.61 -11.66 12.69
CA TYR A 94 7.27 -13.02 13.05
C TYR A 94 5.80 -13.10 13.46
N TYR A 95 5.14 -14.18 13.06
CA TYR A 95 3.76 -14.44 13.46
C TYR A 95 3.55 -15.95 13.65
N SER A 96 2.72 -16.31 14.62
CA SER A 96 2.29 -17.70 14.76
C SER A 96 1.13 -18.01 13.81
N ASN A 97 1.12 -19.24 13.30
CA ASN A 97 -0.02 -19.80 12.61
C ASN A 97 -1.04 -20.37 13.63
N PRO A 98 -2.26 -20.71 13.22
CA PRO A 98 -3.24 -21.35 14.12
C PRO A 98 -2.77 -22.68 14.71
N ASP A 99 -1.86 -23.40 14.03
CA ASP A 99 -1.20 -24.63 14.50
C ASP A 99 0.01 -24.39 15.42
N GLN A 100 0.24 -23.14 15.82
CA GLN A 100 1.35 -22.65 16.66
C GLN A 100 2.74 -22.71 16.01
N THR A 101 2.87 -23.05 14.75
CA THR A 101 4.12 -22.84 14.01
C THR A 101 4.39 -21.34 13.83
N VAL A 102 5.65 -20.95 13.79
CA VAL A 102 6.06 -19.55 13.64
C VAL A 102 6.69 -19.37 12.27
N ASP A 103 6.16 -18.42 11.52
CA ASP A 103 6.70 -17.97 10.23
C ASP A 103 7.29 -16.57 10.35
N VAL A 104 8.16 -16.19 9.42
CA VAL A 104 8.82 -14.88 9.37
C VAL A 104 8.69 -14.24 7.99
N LEU A 105 8.46 -12.94 7.99
CA LEU A 105 8.58 -12.06 6.83
C LEU A 105 9.70 -11.07 7.07
N ASN A 106 10.67 -11.01 6.17
CA ASN A 106 11.76 -10.06 6.22
C ASN A 106 11.51 -8.93 5.22
N ASN A 107 11.76 -7.70 5.65
CA ASN A 107 11.73 -6.55 4.78
C ASN A 107 13.02 -5.75 4.93
N THR A 108 13.74 -5.61 3.83
CA THR A 108 14.97 -4.82 3.71
C THR A 108 14.74 -3.49 2.98
N ASP A 109 13.55 -3.29 2.41
CA ASP A 109 13.18 -2.06 1.72
C ASP A 109 12.41 -1.14 2.69
N ILE A 110 13.16 -0.57 3.62
CA ILE A 110 12.63 0.33 4.64
C ILE A 110 12.91 1.75 4.21
N SER A 111 11.84 2.48 3.94
CA SER A 111 11.90 3.90 3.61
C SER A 111 11.53 4.74 4.83
N ASN A 112 12.47 5.54 5.33
CA ASN A 112 12.25 6.45 6.46
C ASN A 112 11.70 5.76 7.74
N GLY A 113 12.21 4.58 8.10
CA GLY A 113 11.74 3.85 9.27
C GLY A 113 10.30 3.34 9.15
N GLN A 114 9.75 3.22 7.95
CA GLN A 114 8.41 2.70 7.72
C GLN A 114 8.44 1.46 6.85
N THR A 115 7.69 0.42 7.24
CA THR A 115 7.54 -0.81 6.49
C THR A 115 6.09 -1.32 6.54
N LEU A 116 5.70 -2.11 5.53
CA LEU A 116 4.38 -2.71 5.42
C LEU A 116 4.52 -4.19 5.08
N PHE A 117 4.06 -5.06 5.97
CA PHE A 117 3.94 -6.49 5.72
C PHE A 117 2.52 -6.84 5.29
N LYS A 118 2.37 -7.68 4.27
CA LYS A 118 1.08 -8.16 3.76
C LYS A 118 1.01 -9.68 3.93
N LEU A 119 -0.07 -10.17 4.53
CA LEU A 119 -0.29 -11.59 4.80
C LEU A 119 -1.59 -12.11 4.18
N ASP A 120 -2.73 -11.52 4.56
CA ASP A 120 -4.10 -11.91 4.18
C ASP A 120 -4.47 -13.34 4.60
N LYS A 121 -4.19 -13.70 5.86
CA LYS A 121 -4.50 -15.01 6.46
C LYS A 121 -4.84 -14.92 7.95
N GLU A 122 -5.37 -15.98 8.51
CA GLU A 122 -5.54 -16.14 9.95
C GLU A 122 -4.18 -16.38 10.62
N VAL A 123 -3.93 -15.67 11.72
CA VAL A 123 -2.72 -15.80 12.55
C VAL A 123 -3.09 -16.10 13.99
N GLY A 124 -2.18 -16.77 14.70
CA GLY A 124 -2.28 -17.00 16.14
C GLY A 124 -1.92 -15.75 16.97
N PRO A 125 -1.82 -15.88 18.29
CA PRO A 125 -1.67 -14.74 19.19
C PRO A 125 -0.26 -14.15 19.26
N ILE A 126 0.73 -14.73 18.58
CA ILE A 126 2.11 -14.24 18.62
C ILE A 126 2.39 -13.39 17.40
N LEU A 127 2.57 -12.09 17.62
CA LEU A 127 3.13 -11.16 16.65
C LEU A 127 4.38 -10.55 17.26
N ARG A 128 5.54 -10.74 16.61
CA ARG A 128 6.85 -10.25 17.07
C ARG A 128 7.52 -9.46 15.96
N ILE A 129 8.17 -8.39 16.36
CA ILE A 129 8.92 -7.49 15.47
C ILE A 129 10.37 -7.50 15.97
N ASP A 130 11.31 -7.74 15.08
CA ASP A 130 12.74 -7.60 15.34
C ASP A 130 13.30 -6.47 14.49
N LEU A 131 13.90 -5.49 15.13
CA LEU A 131 14.53 -4.33 14.50
C LEU A 131 16.03 -4.53 14.49
N GLY A 132 16.57 -5.09 13.42
CA GLY A 132 17.98 -5.44 13.31
C GLY A 132 18.36 -6.65 14.19
N GLU A 133 19.63 -7.00 14.13
CA GLU A 133 20.22 -8.06 14.97
C GLU A 133 21.31 -7.49 15.89
N ASP A 134 21.66 -6.21 15.69
CA ASP A 134 22.76 -5.55 16.36
C ASP A 134 22.34 -5.04 17.75
N ALA A 135 23.28 -5.09 18.69
CA ALA A 135 23.17 -4.42 19.99
C ALA A 135 23.39 -2.91 19.85
N GLU A 136 22.94 -2.15 20.87
CA GLU A 136 23.14 -0.70 20.99
C GLU A 136 22.32 0.14 19.97
N VAL A 137 21.23 -0.40 19.46
CA VAL A 137 20.25 0.39 18.70
C VAL A 137 19.36 1.15 19.68
N LYS A 138 19.32 2.46 19.57
CA LYS A 138 18.43 3.31 20.36
C LYS A 138 17.08 3.42 19.66
N LEU A 139 16.00 3.01 20.32
CA LEU A 139 14.62 3.14 19.87
C LEU A 139 13.97 4.32 20.60
N SER A 140 13.57 5.33 19.86
CA SER A 140 12.89 6.52 20.43
C SER A 140 11.38 6.44 20.28
N ASP A 141 10.90 5.85 19.20
CA ASP A 141 9.46 5.70 18.96
C ASP A 141 9.17 4.50 18.05
N ILE A 142 7.99 3.89 18.23
CA ILE A 142 7.45 2.88 17.33
C ILE A 142 5.92 2.92 17.35
N HIS A 143 5.34 2.86 16.17
CA HIS A 143 3.92 2.71 15.95
C HIS A 143 3.63 1.48 15.09
N VAL A 144 2.84 0.57 15.62
CA VAL A 144 2.41 -0.64 14.93
C VAL A 144 0.91 -0.55 14.66
N VAL A 145 0.53 -0.60 13.39
CA VAL A 145 -0.88 -0.61 13.00
C VAL A 145 -1.21 -1.95 12.36
N VAL A 146 -2.01 -2.73 13.05
CA VAL A 146 -2.54 -4.01 12.59
C VAL A 146 -3.78 -3.76 11.77
N ASN A 147 -3.87 -4.38 10.59
CA ASN A 147 -4.95 -4.20 9.63
C ASN A 147 -5.25 -2.72 9.33
N PRO A 148 -4.24 -1.91 8.91
CA PRO A 148 -4.49 -0.51 8.58
C PRO A 148 -5.55 -0.39 7.49
N VAL A 149 -6.52 0.49 7.71
CA VAL A 149 -7.53 0.80 6.69
C VAL A 149 -6.88 1.68 5.62
N PRO A 150 -6.77 1.21 4.36
CA PRO A 150 -6.18 2.01 3.30
C PRO A 150 -7.00 3.28 3.09
N ARG A 151 -6.30 4.40 2.90
CA ARG A 151 -6.95 5.69 2.59
C ARG A 151 -7.27 5.77 1.11
N LEU A 152 -8.43 6.35 0.80
CA LEU A 152 -8.79 6.66 -0.57
C LEU A 152 -7.74 7.62 -1.16
N HIS A 153 -7.08 7.19 -2.23
CA HIS A 153 -6.07 7.99 -2.90
C HIS A 153 -6.55 8.39 -4.30
N ILE A 154 -6.81 9.68 -4.51
CA ILE A 154 -7.23 10.22 -5.80
C ILE A 154 -6.03 10.85 -6.49
N SER A 155 -5.62 10.28 -7.62
CA SER A 155 -4.51 10.79 -8.42
C SER A 155 -5.02 11.60 -9.61
N VAL A 156 -4.83 12.92 -9.57
CA VAL A 156 -5.19 13.82 -10.67
C VAL A 156 -4.43 13.46 -11.95
N SER A 157 -3.17 13.04 -11.84
CA SER A 157 -2.35 12.62 -12.99
C SER A 157 -2.93 11.38 -13.70
N ARG A 158 -3.44 10.39 -12.97
CA ARG A 158 -4.12 9.23 -13.55
C ARG A 158 -5.41 9.63 -14.26
N ILE A 159 -6.22 10.51 -13.65
CA ILE A 159 -7.45 11.03 -14.27
C ILE A 159 -7.12 11.72 -15.60
N VAL A 160 -6.13 12.61 -15.60
CA VAL A 160 -5.68 13.31 -16.81
C VAL A 160 -5.17 12.32 -17.86
N ALA A 161 -4.38 11.32 -17.48
CA ALA A 161 -3.88 10.31 -18.42
C ALA A 161 -5.02 9.52 -19.08
N VAL A 162 -6.01 9.08 -18.32
CA VAL A 162 -7.20 8.36 -18.87
C VAL A 162 -7.98 9.24 -19.85
N VAL A 163 -8.20 10.51 -19.51
CA VAL A 163 -8.87 11.48 -20.40
C VAL A 163 -8.09 11.68 -21.70
N LEU A 164 -6.77 11.85 -21.60
CA LEU A 164 -5.90 12.01 -22.77
C LEU A 164 -5.92 10.78 -23.68
N ILE A 165 -5.81 9.58 -23.11
CA ILE A 165 -5.87 8.31 -23.87
C ILE A 165 -7.19 8.23 -24.63
N TYR A 166 -8.33 8.54 -23.98
CA TYR A 166 -9.64 8.50 -24.61
C TYR A 166 -9.75 9.55 -25.74
N VAL A 167 -9.32 10.78 -25.50
CA VAL A 167 -9.38 11.87 -26.50
C VAL A 167 -8.50 11.54 -27.71
N CYS A 168 -7.24 11.16 -27.48
CA CYS A 168 -6.30 10.79 -28.54
C CYS A 168 -6.80 9.57 -29.33
N GLY A 169 -7.27 8.52 -28.65
CA GLY A 169 -7.87 7.35 -29.30
C GLY A 169 -9.08 7.70 -30.16
N SER A 170 -9.95 8.61 -29.66
CA SER A 170 -11.12 9.06 -30.43
C SER A 170 -10.76 9.89 -31.66
N LEU A 171 -9.65 10.60 -31.63
CA LEU A 171 -9.12 11.36 -32.76
C LEU A 171 -8.49 10.43 -33.81
N LEU A 172 -7.67 9.48 -33.40
CA LEU A 172 -7.06 8.48 -34.28
C LEU A 172 -8.14 7.66 -35.01
N PHE A 173 -9.18 7.23 -34.31
CA PHE A 173 -10.30 6.50 -34.91
C PHE A 173 -11.07 7.34 -35.94
N ARG A 174 -11.14 8.66 -35.77
CA ARG A 174 -11.72 9.56 -36.77
C ARG A 174 -10.84 9.69 -38.00
N ILE A 175 -9.52 9.79 -37.82
CA ILE A 175 -8.56 9.89 -38.94
C ILE A 175 -8.63 8.61 -39.79
N GLN A 176 -8.69 7.43 -39.17
CA GLN A 176 -8.82 6.16 -39.88
C GLN A 176 -10.14 6.02 -40.67
N LYS A 177 -11.21 6.70 -40.26
CA LYS A 177 -12.50 6.70 -40.94
C LYS A 177 -12.64 7.82 -41.99
N MET A 178 -11.62 8.68 -42.15
CA MET A 178 -11.65 9.66 -43.24
C MET A 178 -11.56 8.92 -44.57
N PRO A 179 -12.46 9.19 -45.51
CA PRO A 179 -12.36 8.59 -46.86
C PRO A 179 -11.02 9.01 -47.47
N ASP A 180 -10.38 8.04 -48.15
CA ASP A 180 -9.10 8.20 -48.81
C ASP A 180 -9.22 9.29 -49.89
N TYR A 181 -8.84 10.53 -49.51
CA TYR A 181 -8.90 11.68 -50.43
C TYR A 181 -8.02 11.48 -51.67
N THR A 182 -7.05 10.59 -51.62
CA THR A 182 -6.22 10.20 -52.78
C THR A 182 -7.04 9.58 -53.89
N ARG A 183 -8.10 8.82 -53.59
CA ARG A 183 -9.02 8.28 -54.59
C ARG A 183 -9.89 9.37 -55.27
N TYR A 184 -10.17 10.47 -54.59
CA TYR A 184 -10.94 11.58 -55.16
C TYR A 184 -10.10 12.42 -56.13
N ILE A 185 -8.81 12.58 -55.87
CA ILE A 185 -7.88 13.37 -56.71
C ILE A 185 -7.63 12.57 -58.00
N GLN A 186 -7.35 11.26 -57.94
CA GLN A 186 -7.13 10.43 -59.12
C GLN A 186 -8.35 10.40 -60.07
N LYS A 187 -9.58 10.38 -59.52
CA LYS A 187 -10.79 10.38 -60.32
C LYS A 187 -11.07 11.71 -61.03
N LYS A 188 -10.47 12.82 -60.57
CA LYS A 188 -10.62 14.14 -61.16
C LYS A 188 -9.55 14.43 -62.22
N GLU A 189 -8.46 13.69 -62.23
CA GLU A 189 -7.43 13.78 -63.28
C GLU A 189 -7.74 12.89 -64.49
N GLU A 190 -8.61 11.89 -64.36
CA GLU A 190 -9.03 10.98 -65.42
C GLU A 190 -10.33 11.44 -66.16
N SER A 191 -10.97 12.56 -65.78
CA SER A 191 -12.13 13.12 -66.44
C SER A 191 -11.81 14.46 -67.11
#